data_876b75eac09480c0308568a415503221
#
_entry.id   876b75eac09480c0308568a415503221
#
_cell.length_a   1.000
_cell.length_b   1.000
_cell.length_c   1.000
_cell.angle_alpha   90.00
_cell.angle_beta   90.00
_cell.angle_gamma   90.00
#
_symmetry.space_group_name_H-M   'P 1'
#
loop_
_entity.id
_entity.type
_entity.pdbx_description
1 polymer ?
#
loop_
_entity_poly.entity_id
_entity_poly.type
_entity_poly.pdbx_seq_one_letter_code
_entity_poly.pdbx_strand_id
1 'polypeptide(L)'
;MAKAKKTVKPVKSPTTPRSVKAVKDAKGAISPASVLPRIGVRTAEALVEGELGYLCAEPEIVIGDLDGPVGTALATLVGNQVAGHTKVFAILNSDAQVKPATLMVSKVTVTSSRYTNILMGTVQAGIAHGVLDSVRQGIIPKALANSIGIIYSVWLDPEVLKVSPGKVDHEALFAVHREATVKVIKKAMGHEPSIDWLLENQDKVEHYFHECGKQGQF
;
A
#
# COMPACT_ATOMS: atom_id res chain seq x y z
N MET A 1 17.86 -45.33 29.43
CA MET A 1 17.70 -43.90 29.07
C MET A 1 16.23 -43.54 29.07
N ALA A 2 15.77 -42.87 30.13
CA ALA A 2 14.36 -42.56 30.38
C ALA A 2 13.96 -41.24 29.65
N LYS A 3 12.93 -41.30 28.81
CA LYS A 3 12.35 -40.10 28.18
C LYS A 3 11.40 -39.40 29.15
N ALA A 4 11.73 -38.18 29.53
CA ALA A 4 10.86 -37.31 30.33
C ALA A 4 9.65 -36.86 29.53
N LYS A 5 8.44 -37.17 29.96
CA LYS A 5 7.17 -36.63 29.45
C LYS A 5 6.98 -35.21 29.99
N LYS A 6 6.99 -34.19 29.11
CA LYS A 6 6.54 -32.84 29.44
C LYS A 6 5.01 -32.80 29.47
N THR A 7 4.46 -32.58 30.66
CA THR A 7 3.02 -32.35 30.88
C THR A 7 2.68 -30.91 30.46
N VAL A 8 1.83 -30.77 29.47
CA VAL A 8 1.30 -29.46 29.03
C VAL A 8 0.12 -29.11 29.94
N LYS A 9 0.20 -27.95 30.62
CA LYS A 9 -0.92 -27.41 31.40
C LYS A 9 -2.02 -26.87 30.49
N PRO A 10 -3.34 -27.05 30.79
CA PRO A 10 -4.42 -26.54 29.97
C PRO A 10 -4.46 -25.01 30.02
N VAL A 11 -4.58 -24.41 28.84
CA VAL A 11 -4.81 -22.96 28.65
C VAL A 11 -6.25 -22.65 29.09
N LYS A 12 -6.42 -21.68 29.99
CA LYS A 12 -7.75 -21.19 30.41
C LYS A 12 -8.40 -20.44 29.24
N SER A 13 -9.65 -20.79 28.95
CA SER A 13 -10.50 -20.11 27.98
C SER A 13 -10.67 -18.61 28.30
N PRO A 14 -10.70 -17.72 27.28
CA PRO A 14 -10.90 -16.32 27.51
C PRO A 14 -12.34 -16.04 27.98
N THR A 15 -12.41 -15.25 29.04
CA THR A 15 -13.66 -14.74 29.65
C THR A 15 -14.49 -13.94 28.64
N THR A 16 -15.80 -14.11 28.70
CA THR A 16 -16.85 -13.43 27.94
C THR A 16 -16.60 -11.91 27.77
N PRO A 17 -16.87 -11.34 26.60
CA PRO A 17 -16.66 -9.91 26.38
C PRO A 17 -17.56 -9.08 27.29
N ARG A 18 -16.95 -8.19 28.06
CA ARG A 18 -17.61 -7.19 28.89
C ARG A 18 -18.45 -6.28 27.99
N SER A 19 -19.76 -6.24 28.22
CA SER A 19 -20.68 -5.34 27.54
C SER A 19 -20.20 -3.89 27.66
N VAL A 20 -19.93 -3.25 26.52
CA VAL A 20 -19.64 -1.82 26.45
C VAL A 20 -20.91 -1.08 26.82
N LYS A 21 -20.96 -0.51 28.03
CA LYS A 21 -22.03 0.42 28.42
C LYS A 21 -21.88 1.68 27.56
N ALA A 22 -22.88 1.99 26.76
CA ALA A 22 -22.98 3.28 26.09
C ALA A 22 -22.96 4.40 27.14
N VAL A 23 -22.00 5.32 27.01
CA VAL A 23 -21.98 6.56 27.78
C VAL A 23 -23.07 7.45 27.22
N LYS A 24 -24.11 7.68 27.99
CA LYS A 24 -25.15 8.68 27.67
C LYS A 24 -24.65 10.04 28.16
N ASP A 25 -24.61 11.01 27.29
CA ASP A 25 -24.37 12.40 27.68
C ASP A 25 -25.55 12.89 28.53
N ALA A 26 -25.26 13.90 29.36
CA ALA A 26 -26.22 14.43 30.35
C ALA A 26 -27.49 15.06 29.75
N LYS A 27 -27.72 15.03 28.45
CA LYS A 27 -28.91 15.56 27.76
C LYS A 27 -29.68 14.55 26.89
N GLY A 28 -29.29 13.28 26.88
CA GLY A 28 -30.07 12.24 26.18
C GLY A 28 -30.18 12.37 24.64
N ALA A 29 -29.56 13.33 24.03
CA ALA A 29 -29.49 13.48 22.58
C ALA A 29 -28.32 12.65 22.04
N ILE A 30 -28.64 11.70 21.15
CA ILE A 30 -27.61 11.08 20.31
C ILE A 30 -27.14 12.19 19.37
N SER A 31 -25.93 12.72 19.61
CA SER A 31 -25.29 13.61 18.65
C SER A 31 -25.25 12.85 17.31
N PRO A 32 -25.71 13.43 16.19
CA PRO A 32 -25.54 12.78 14.89
C PRO A 32 -24.05 12.51 14.73
N ALA A 33 -23.69 11.23 14.59
CA ALA A 33 -22.32 10.85 14.25
C ALA A 33 -21.93 11.71 13.06
N SER A 34 -20.88 12.52 13.22
CA SER A 34 -20.42 13.37 12.13
C SER A 34 -20.14 12.47 10.94
N VAL A 35 -20.96 12.57 9.91
CA VAL A 35 -20.79 11.78 8.69
C VAL A 35 -19.45 12.22 8.10
N LEU A 36 -18.49 11.31 8.09
CA LEU A 36 -17.17 11.60 7.48
C LEU A 36 -17.37 11.91 6.00
N PRO A 37 -16.64 12.89 5.47
CA PRO A 37 -16.73 13.23 4.05
C PRO A 37 -16.28 12.02 3.22
N ARG A 38 -17.06 11.69 2.19
CA ARG A 38 -16.69 10.65 1.23
C ARG A 38 -15.69 11.22 0.23
N ILE A 39 -14.72 10.38 -0.16
CA ILE A 39 -13.73 10.78 -1.16
C ILE A 39 -14.02 10.23 -2.56
N GLY A 40 -14.96 9.27 -2.66
CA GLY A 40 -15.20 8.54 -3.91
C GLY A 40 -14.02 7.64 -4.30
N VAL A 41 -13.92 7.35 -5.61
CA VAL A 41 -12.79 6.59 -6.16
C VAL A 41 -11.82 7.58 -6.79
N ARG A 42 -10.53 7.46 -6.46
CA ARG A 42 -9.44 8.25 -7.02
C ARG A 42 -8.31 7.35 -7.46
N THR A 43 -7.63 7.73 -8.52
CA THR A 43 -6.49 6.99 -9.06
C THR A 43 -5.32 7.92 -9.29
N ALA A 44 -4.12 7.40 -9.21
CA ALA A 44 -2.91 8.09 -9.63
C ALA A 44 -1.79 7.09 -9.88
N GLU A 45 -0.79 7.56 -10.59
CA GLU A 45 0.47 6.93 -10.85
C GLU A 45 1.61 7.90 -10.51
N ALA A 46 2.75 7.37 -10.09
CA ALA A 46 3.95 8.15 -9.84
C ALA A 46 5.20 7.35 -10.18
N LEU A 47 6.26 8.05 -10.54
CA LEU A 47 7.59 7.49 -10.73
C LEU A 47 8.55 8.20 -9.79
N VAL A 48 9.39 7.42 -9.10
CA VAL A 48 10.57 7.91 -8.36
C VAL A 48 11.74 7.00 -8.71
N GLU A 49 12.83 7.62 -9.13
CA GLU A 49 14.06 6.95 -9.53
C GLU A 49 15.20 7.33 -8.57
N GLY A 50 15.99 6.36 -8.20
CA GLY A 50 17.24 6.55 -7.46
C GLY A 50 18.45 6.52 -8.37
N GLU A 51 19.65 6.54 -7.79
CA GLU A 51 20.90 6.60 -8.52
C GLU A 51 21.25 5.30 -9.28
N LEU A 52 20.75 4.15 -8.82
CA LEU A 52 20.98 2.84 -9.45
C LEU A 52 19.71 2.39 -10.16
N GLY A 53 19.82 1.80 -11.35
CA GLY A 53 18.69 1.45 -12.20
C GLY A 53 17.58 0.65 -11.51
N TYR A 54 17.94 -0.30 -10.64
CA TYR A 54 16.94 -1.08 -9.88
C TYR A 54 16.29 -0.29 -8.72
N LEU A 55 16.82 0.88 -8.38
CA LEU A 55 16.24 1.79 -7.37
C LEU A 55 15.16 2.65 -8.04
N CYS A 56 14.10 2.00 -8.46
CA CYS A 56 12.99 2.65 -9.14
C CYS A 56 11.67 2.15 -8.54
N ALA A 57 10.72 3.05 -8.35
CA ALA A 57 9.39 2.74 -7.87
C ALA A 57 8.34 3.45 -8.75
N GLU A 58 7.48 2.66 -9.37
CA GLU A 58 6.39 3.12 -10.22
C GLU A 58 5.05 2.55 -9.72
N PRO A 59 4.53 3.10 -8.62
CA PRO A 59 3.24 2.70 -8.10
C PRO A 59 2.08 3.27 -8.90
N GLU A 60 1.04 2.45 -9.06
CA GLU A 60 -0.31 2.85 -9.39
C GLU A 60 -1.22 2.58 -8.21
N ILE A 61 -2.10 3.50 -7.89
CA ILE A 61 -3.06 3.30 -6.79
C ILE A 61 -4.51 3.56 -7.20
N VAL A 62 -5.38 2.81 -6.55
CA VAL A 62 -6.81 3.14 -6.44
C VAL A 62 -7.11 3.36 -4.97
N ILE A 63 -7.57 4.54 -4.60
CA ILE A 63 -7.95 4.90 -3.24
C ILE A 63 -9.41 5.32 -3.17
N GLY A 64 -10.12 4.94 -2.12
CA GLY A 64 -11.52 5.32 -1.97
C GLY A 64 -12.20 4.74 -0.72
N ASP A 65 -13.48 5.02 -0.59
CA ASP A 65 -14.27 4.65 0.57
C ASP A 65 -14.43 3.13 0.68
N LEU A 66 -14.27 2.58 1.92
CA LEU A 66 -14.42 1.15 2.20
C LEU A 66 -15.86 0.66 2.11
N ASP A 67 -16.83 1.54 2.28
CA ASP A 67 -18.25 1.26 2.06
C ASP A 67 -18.69 1.48 0.59
N GLY A 68 -17.73 1.56 -0.32
CA GLY A 68 -17.90 1.78 -1.76
C GLY A 68 -17.21 0.73 -2.62
N PRO A 69 -17.00 1.04 -3.91
CA PRO A 69 -16.37 0.13 -4.87
C PRO A 69 -14.98 -0.35 -4.45
N VAL A 70 -14.19 0.53 -3.80
CA VAL A 70 -12.83 0.17 -3.35
C VAL A 70 -12.88 -0.90 -2.27
N GLY A 71 -13.78 -0.79 -1.29
CA GLY A 71 -13.94 -1.82 -0.26
C GLY A 71 -14.38 -3.17 -0.82
N THR A 72 -15.30 -3.17 -1.79
CA THR A 72 -15.70 -4.38 -2.51
C THR A 72 -14.53 -5.02 -3.26
N ALA A 73 -13.73 -4.20 -3.97
CA ALA A 73 -12.55 -4.66 -4.69
C ALA A 73 -11.48 -5.22 -3.75
N LEU A 74 -11.22 -4.57 -2.60
CA LEU A 74 -10.29 -5.07 -1.58
C LEU A 74 -10.71 -6.45 -1.07
N ALA A 75 -11.98 -6.63 -0.69
CA ALA A 75 -12.51 -7.91 -0.21
C ALA A 75 -12.38 -9.01 -1.28
N THR A 76 -12.69 -8.69 -2.53
CA THR A 76 -12.57 -9.62 -3.66
C THR A 76 -11.12 -10.01 -3.93
N LEU A 77 -10.22 -9.04 -3.96
CA LEU A 77 -8.80 -9.28 -4.26
C LEU A 77 -8.11 -10.12 -3.19
N VAL A 78 -8.42 -9.92 -1.91
CA VAL A 78 -7.88 -10.74 -0.82
C VAL A 78 -8.32 -12.20 -0.94
N GLY A 79 -9.57 -12.43 -1.32
CA GLY A 79 -10.10 -13.79 -1.51
C GLY A 79 -9.61 -14.49 -2.78
N ASN A 80 -9.18 -13.73 -3.79
CA ASN A 80 -8.76 -14.26 -5.09
C ASN A 80 -7.23 -14.23 -5.24
N GLN A 81 -6.54 -15.23 -4.71
CA GLN A 81 -5.09 -15.35 -4.86
C GLN A 81 -4.74 -15.95 -6.23
N VAL A 82 -3.75 -15.33 -6.89
CA VAL A 82 -3.22 -15.77 -8.20
C VAL A 82 -1.75 -16.11 -8.05
N ALA A 83 -1.33 -17.24 -8.59
CA ALA A 83 0.07 -17.68 -8.54
C ALA A 83 1.00 -16.60 -9.14
N GLY A 84 2.07 -16.26 -8.43
CA GLY A 84 3.02 -15.24 -8.83
C GLY A 84 2.55 -13.77 -8.63
N HIS A 85 1.29 -13.53 -8.27
CA HIS A 85 0.73 -12.20 -7.99
C HIS A 85 0.09 -12.16 -6.60
N THR A 86 0.88 -12.50 -5.59
CA THR A 86 0.44 -12.52 -4.19
C THR A 86 -0.04 -11.14 -3.76
N LYS A 87 -1.19 -11.11 -3.12
CA LYS A 87 -1.82 -9.91 -2.60
C LYS A 87 -1.73 -9.93 -1.07
N VAL A 88 -1.16 -8.90 -0.49
CA VAL A 88 -0.96 -8.78 0.96
C VAL A 88 -1.24 -7.37 1.43
N PHE A 89 -1.76 -7.24 2.64
CA PHE A 89 -1.86 -5.94 3.27
C PHE A 89 -0.49 -5.45 3.73
N ALA A 90 -0.21 -4.16 3.54
CA ALA A 90 0.98 -3.52 4.07
C ALA A 90 0.92 -3.47 5.60
N ILE A 91 2.01 -3.87 6.25
CA ILE A 91 2.15 -3.97 7.70
C ILE A 91 3.45 -3.30 8.15
N LEU A 92 3.48 -2.76 9.37
CA LEU A 92 4.71 -2.34 10.03
C LEU A 92 5.45 -3.54 10.65
N ASN A 93 4.67 -4.46 11.22
CA ASN A 93 5.13 -5.75 11.76
C ASN A 93 3.96 -6.73 11.73
N SER A 94 4.17 -7.95 12.21
CA SER A 94 3.18 -9.04 12.16
C SER A 94 1.83 -8.71 12.82
N ASP A 95 1.77 -7.74 13.72
CA ASP A 95 0.58 -7.39 14.50
C ASP A 95 0.04 -5.98 14.18
N ALA A 96 0.71 -5.24 13.27
CA ALA A 96 0.42 -3.84 13.02
C ALA A 96 0.22 -3.55 11.53
N GLN A 97 -1.00 -3.76 11.06
CA GLN A 97 -1.43 -3.33 9.73
C GLN A 97 -1.50 -1.79 9.66
N VAL A 98 -1.03 -1.20 8.57
CA VAL A 98 -1.12 0.25 8.36
C VAL A 98 -2.55 0.70 8.10
N LYS A 99 -2.82 1.96 8.36
CA LYS A 99 -4.09 2.61 8.07
C LYS A 99 -3.85 3.93 7.31
N PRO A 100 -4.58 4.11 6.20
CA PRO A 100 -5.63 3.26 5.59
C PRO A 100 -5.16 1.84 5.27
N ALA A 101 -6.11 0.89 5.26
CA ALA A 101 -5.85 -0.47 4.81
C ALA A 101 -5.33 -0.44 3.38
N THR A 102 -4.10 -0.88 3.17
CA THR A 102 -3.39 -0.81 1.90
C THR A 102 -3.07 -2.21 1.42
N LEU A 103 -3.73 -2.65 0.35
CA LEU A 103 -3.51 -3.94 -0.29
C LEU A 103 -2.49 -3.82 -1.41
N MET A 104 -1.33 -4.41 -1.23
CA MET A 104 -0.30 -4.48 -2.26
C MET A 104 -0.62 -5.60 -3.26
N VAL A 105 -0.44 -5.29 -4.54
CA VAL A 105 -0.55 -6.23 -5.67
C VAL A 105 0.70 -6.09 -6.52
N SER A 106 1.46 -7.17 -6.72
CA SER A 106 2.65 -7.12 -7.58
C SER A 106 2.27 -7.01 -9.06
N LYS A 107 2.82 -6.00 -9.76
CA LYS A 107 2.72 -5.86 -11.22
C LYS A 107 3.58 -6.91 -11.96
N VAL A 108 4.67 -7.35 -11.32
CA VAL A 108 5.60 -8.36 -11.86
C VAL A 108 5.26 -9.73 -11.30
N THR A 109 5.30 -10.75 -12.16
CA THR A 109 5.14 -12.14 -11.72
C THR A 109 6.30 -12.54 -10.82
N VAL A 110 6.00 -12.86 -9.57
CA VAL A 110 7.00 -13.28 -8.58
C VAL A 110 7.37 -14.74 -8.82
N THR A 111 8.62 -14.99 -9.19
CA THR A 111 9.13 -16.32 -9.56
C THR A 111 10.21 -16.88 -8.63
N SER A 112 10.72 -16.07 -7.70
CA SER A 112 11.79 -16.48 -6.80
C SER A 112 11.59 -16.04 -5.36
N SER A 113 12.08 -16.83 -4.40
CA SER A 113 12.05 -16.51 -2.97
C SER A 113 12.81 -15.22 -2.67
N ARG A 114 13.90 -14.97 -3.40
CA ARG A 114 14.71 -13.75 -3.20
C ARG A 114 13.91 -12.50 -3.57
N TYR A 115 13.23 -12.52 -4.71
CA TYR A 115 12.35 -11.41 -5.11
C TYR A 115 11.23 -11.20 -4.09
N THR A 116 10.60 -12.30 -3.65
CA THR A 116 9.58 -12.27 -2.59
C THR A 116 10.10 -11.60 -1.33
N ASN A 117 11.29 -11.96 -0.86
CA ASN A 117 11.85 -11.42 0.37
C ASN A 117 12.16 -9.92 0.26
N ILE A 118 12.64 -9.45 -0.89
CA ILE A 118 12.87 -8.02 -1.13
C ILE A 118 11.53 -7.26 -1.19
N LEU A 119 10.58 -7.79 -1.95
CA LEU A 119 9.26 -7.19 -2.14
C LEU A 119 8.47 -7.12 -0.82
N MET A 120 8.37 -8.24 -0.10
CA MET A 120 7.58 -8.34 1.14
C MET A 120 8.34 -7.82 2.38
N GLY A 121 9.64 -7.60 2.27
CA GLY A 121 10.45 -6.99 3.32
C GLY A 121 10.64 -5.50 3.07
N THR A 122 11.67 -5.14 2.32
CA THR A 122 12.13 -3.76 2.13
C THR A 122 11.10 -2.88 1.44
N VAL A 123 10.55 -3.36 0.32
CA VAL A 123 9.58 -2.59 -0.48
C VAL A 123 8.29 -2.38 0.30
N GLN A 124 7.74 -3.44 0.87
CA GLN A 124 6.55 -3.34 1.72
C GLN A 124 6.75 -2.37 2.90
N ALA A 125 7.92 -2.42 3.56
CA ALA A 125 8.22 -1.51 4.65
C ALA A 125 8.23 -0.05 4.18
N GLY A 126 8.85 0.25 3.02
CA GLY A 126 8.82 1.58 2.41
C GLY A 126 7.39 2.06 2.15
N ILE A 127 6.56 1.22 1.54
CA ILE A 127 5.14 1.51 1.27
C ILE A 127 4.38 1.76 2.58
N ALA A 128 4.54 0.89 3.58
CA ALA A 128 3.87 1.03 4.87
C ALA A 128 4.18 2.36 5.55
N HIS A 129 5.46 2.75 5.54
CA HIS A 129 5.90 4.04 6.08
C HIS A 129 5.37 5.22 5.25
N GLY A 130 5.39 5.14 3.92
CA GLY A 130 4.86 6.18 3.03
C GLY A 130 3.36 6.43 3.22
N VAL A 131 2.56 5.37 3.45
CA VAL A 131 1.13 5.50 3.79
C VAL A 131 0.96 6.28 5.10
N LEU A 132 1.72 5.93 6.14
CA LEU A 132 1.64 6.63 7.43
C LEU A 132 2.17 8.06 7.36
N ASP A 133 3.19 8.32 6.56
CA ASP A 133 3.67 9.68 6.30
C ASP A 133 2.61 10.53 5.62
N SER A 134 1.85 9.97 4.68
CA SER A 134 0.74 10.66 4.03
C SER A 134 -0.36 11.06 5.02
N VAL A 135 -0.62 10.24 6.04
CA VAL A 135 -1.52 10.58 7.14
C VAL A 135 -0.90 11.64 8.06
N ARG A 136 0.39 11.50 8.41
CA ARG A 136 1.12 12.44 9.27
C ARG A 136 1.21 13.83 8.65
N GLN A 137 1.40 13.91 7.35
CA GLN A 137 1.46 15.17 6.59
C GLN A 137 0.06 15.77 6.30
N GLY A 138 -1.03 15.08 6.66
CA GLY A 138 -2.39 15.54 6.41
C GLY A 138 -2.86 15.41 4.97
N ILE A 139 -2.09 14.75 4.09
CA ILE A 139 -2.51 14.41 2.71
C ILE A 139 -3.75 13.51 2.77
N ILE A 140 -3.71 12.51 3.65
CA ILE A 140 -4.89 11.75 4.07
C ILE A 140 -5.34 12.30 5.43
N PRO A 141 -6.54 12.88 5.54
CA PRO A 141 -7.07 13.29 6.85
C PRO A 141 -7.12 12.11 7.82
N LYS A 142 -6.56 12.27 9.02
CA LYS A 142 -6.50 11.21 10.03
C LYS A 142 -7.88 10.58 10.33
N ALA A 143 -8.93 11.39 10.29
CA ALA A 143 -10.30 10.93 10.50
C ALA A 143 -10.78 9.90 9.45
N LEU A 144 -10.22 9.96 8.23
CA LEU A 144 -10.57 9.04 7.13
C LEU A 144 -9.77 7.73 7.16
N ALA A 145 -8.71 7.62 7.95
CA ALA A 145 -7.79 6.48 7.91
C ALA A 145 -8.43 5.10 8.18
N ASN A 146 -9.61 5.07 8.82
CA ASN A 146 -10.37 3.83 9.06
C ASN A 146 -11.52 3.61 8.07
N SER A 147 -11.88 4.61 7.27
CA SER A 147 -13.05 4.56 6.37
C SER A 147 -12.69 4.47 4.89
N ILE A 148 -11.41 4.63 4.56
CA ILE A 148 -10.92 4.48 3.19
C ILE A 148 -9.92 3.33 3.09
N GLY A 149 -9.71 2.83 1.86
CA GLY A 149 -8.74 1.80 1.55
C GLY A 149 -7.93 2.14 0.31
N ILE A 150 -6.79 1.49 0.16
CA ILE A 150 -5.87 1.67 -0.97
C ILE A 150 -5.58 0.30 -1.59
N ILE A 151 -5.78 0.18 -2.91
CA ILE A 151 -5.21 -0.88 -3.72
C ILE A 151 -3.95 -0.30 -4.34
N TYR A 152 -2.82 -0.92 -4.07
CA TYR A 152 -1.49 -0.44 -4.42
C TYR A 152 -0.80 -1.43 -5.36
N SER A 153 -0.79 -1.13 -6.64
CA SER A 153 -0.05 -1.90 -7.64
C SER A 153 1.43 -1.54 -7.52
N VAL A 154 2.24 -2.50 -7.07
CA VAL A 154 3.67 -2.29 -6.84
C VAL A 154 4.49 -2.86 -7.99
N TRP A 155 5.43 -2.07 -8.47
CA TRP A 155 6.48 -2.53 -9.38
C TRP A 155 7.83 -2.47 -8.64
N LEU A 156 8.49 -3.61 -8.57
CA LEU A 156 9.89 -3.74 -8.15
C LEU A 156 10.67 -4.21 -9.37
N ASP A 157 11.70 -3.46 -9.75
CA ASP A 157 12.49 -3.78 -10.93
C ASP A 157 13.15 -5.16 -10.80
N PRO A 158 12.89 -6.10 -11.74
CA PRO A 158 13.54 -7.40 -11.77
C PRO A 158 15.07 -7.35 -11.84
N GLU A 159 15.67 -6.24 -12.29
CA GLU A 159 17.11 -6.01 -12.30
C GLU A 159 17.75 -6.14 -10.90
N VAL A 160 16.94 -5.92 -9.83
CA VAL A 160 17.38 -6.16 -8.45
C VAL A 160 17.90 -7.60 -8.24
N LEU A 161 17.43 -8.57 -9.03
CA LEU A 161 17.88 -9.96 -8.97
C LEU A 161 19.26 -10.17 -9.58
N LYS A 162 19.74 -9.28 -10.46
CA LYS A 162 21.08 -9.31 -11.05
C LYS A 162 22.14 -8.78 -10.07
N VAL A 163 21.73 -8.00 -9.09
CA VAL A 163 22.63 -7.54 -8.02
C VAL A 163 23.00 -8.71 -7.13
N SER A 164 24.26 -8.86 -6.76
CA SER A 164 24.69 -9.95 -5.86
C SER A 164 23.98 -9.91 -4.52
N PRO A 165 23.66 -11.06 -3.90
CA PRO A 165 23.14 -11.10 -2.53
C PRO A 165 24.04 -10.32 -1.57
N GLY A 166 23.45 -9.51 -0.70
CA GLY A 166 24.16 -8.64 0.25
C GLY A 166 24.75 -7.35 -0.36
N LYS A 167 24.52 -7.09 -1.66
CA LYS A 167 24.90 -5.84 -2.34
C LYS A 167 23.69 -4.99 -2.73
N VAL A 168 22.46 -5.45 -2.50
CA VAL A 168 21.27 -4.63 -2.69
C VAL A 168 21.27 -3.53 -1.63
N ASP A 169 21.14 -2.30 -2.06
CA ASP A 169 20.97 -1.16 -1.16
C ASP A 169 19.51 -1.13 -0.66
N HIS A 170 19.29 -1.81 0.45
CA HIS A 170 17.97 -1.90 1.06
C HIS A 170 17.49 -0.57 1.65
N GLU A 171 18.40 0.31 2.07
CA GLU A 171 18.05 1.62 2.62
C GLU A 171 17.56 2.56 1.52
N ALA A 172 18.30 2.65 0.41
CA ALA A 172 17.90 3.42 -0.75
C ALA A 172 16.59 2.87 -1.37
N LEU A 173 16.46 1.54 -1.51
CA LEU A 173 15.26 0.91 -2.02
C LEU A 173 14.02 1.20 -1.14
N PHE A 174 14.18 1.15 0.17
CA PHE A 174 13.14 1.55 1.12
C PHE A 174 12.76 3.02 0.93
N ALA A 175 13.75 3.91 0.81
CA ALA A 175 13.52 5.35 0.67
C ALA A 175 12.76 5.68 -0.62
N VAL A 176 13.15 5.10 -1.76
CA VAL A 176 12.50 5.29 -3.06
C VAL A 176 11.02 4.87 -3.01
N HIS A 177 10.72 3.69 -2.46
CA HIS A 177 9.34 3.23 -2.35
C HIS A 177 8.51 4.04 -1.34
N ARG A 178 9.12 4.53 -0.27
CA ARG A 178 8.47 5.42 0.71
C ARG A 178 8.10 6.76 0.07
N GLU A 179 9.03 7.36 -0.67
CA GLU A 179 8.81 8.62 -1.37
C GLU A 179 7.74 8.48 -2.47
N ALA A 180 7.85 7.45 -3.31
CA ALA A 180 6.88 7.15 -4.36
C ALA A 180 5.47 6.97 -3.81
N THR A 181 5.35 6.34 -2.64
CA THR A 181 4.06 6.15 -1.96
C THR A 181 3.44 7.49 -1.53
N VAL A 182 4.21 8.38 -0.92
CA VAL A 182 3.72 9.72 -0.56
C VAL A 182 3.32 10.50 -1.81
N LYS A 183 4.15 10.46 -2.85
CA LYS A 183 3.92 11.16 -4.11
C LYS A 183 2.63 10.70 -4.80
N VAL A 184 2.43 9.38 -4.94
CA VAL A 184 1.24 8.84 -5.61
C VAL A 184 -0.04 9.10 -4.83
N ILE A 185 -0.01 8.99 -3.49
CA ILE A 185 -1.15 9.32 -2.63
C ILE A 185 -1.50 10.80 -2.74
N LYS A 186 -0.50 11.69 -2.74
CA LYS A 186 -0.72 13.13 -2.91
C LYS A 186 -1.39 13.44 -4.25
N LYS A 187 -0.91 12.86 -5.35
CA LYS A 187 -1.51 13.01 -6.67
C LYS A 187 -2.97 12.53 -6.70
N ALA A 188 -3.25 11.34 -6.15
CA ALA A 188 -4.61 10.81 -6.10
C ALA A 188 -5.54 11.71 -5.26
N MET A 189 -5.09 12.13 -4.08
CA MET A 189 -5.90 13.00 -3.20
C MET A 189 -6.10 14.39 -3.78
N GLY A 190 -5.15 14.90 -4.56
CA GLY A 190 -5.21 16.20 -5.24
C GLY A 190 -5.86 16.18 -6.61
N HIS A 191 -6.21 15.00 -7.18
CA HIS A 191 -6.62 14.85 -8.58
C HIS A 191 -5.55 15.41 -9.56
N GLU A 192 -4.29 15.10 -9.29
CA GLU A 192 -3.16 15.57 -10.08
C GLU A 192 -2.68 14.50 -11.08
N PRO A 193 -2.31 14.90 -12.33
CA PRO A 193 -2.48 16.22 -12.91
C PRO A 193 -3.96 16.56 -13.18
N SER A 194 -4.30 17.85 -13.26
CA SER A 194 -5.65 18.28 -13.61
C SER A 194 -5.97 17.96 -15.08
N ILE A 195 -7.25 17.86 -15.41
CA ILE A 195 -7.66 17.66 -16.81
C ILE A 195 -7.19 18.80 -17.71
N ASP A 196 -7.24 20.04 -17.24
CA ASP A 196 -6.80 21.20 -17.99
C ASP A 196 -5.30 21.10 -18.31
N TRP A 197 -4.49 20.74 -17.30
CA TRP A 197 -3.05 20.52 -17.51
C TRP A 197 -2.78 19.41 -18.55
N LEU A 198 -3.52 18.30 -18.48
CA LEU A 198 -3.37 17.20 -19.45
C LEU A 198 -3.68 17.65 -20.87
N LEU A 199 -4.79 18.37 -21.07
CA LEU A 199 -5.18 18.88 -22.37
C LEU A 199 -4.17 19.89 -22.93
N GLU A 200 -3.60 20.74 -22.09
CA GLU A 200 -2.58 21.71 -22.49
C GLU A 200 -1.21 21.10 -22.82
N ASN A 201 -0.93 19.91 -22.30
CA ASN A 201 0.39 19.29 -22.39
C ASN A 201 0.43 17.97 -23.15
N GLN A 202 -0.68 17.45 -23.65
CA GLN A 202 -0.74 16.15 -24.35
C GLN A 202 0.26 16.02 -25.50
N ASP A 203 0.54 17.11 -26.20
CA ASP A 203 1.48 17.14 -27.34
C ASP A 203 2.92 17.53 -26.93
N LYS A 204 3.15 17.83 -25.64
CA LYS A 204 4.45 18.27 -25.13
C LYS A 204 5.12 17.22 -24.25
N VAL A 205 4.33 16.29 -23.70
CA VAL A 205 4.82 15.22 -22.85
C VAL A 205 4.84 13.93 -23.63
N GLU A 206 6.00 13.30 -23.72
CA GLU A 206 6.16 12.06 -24.45
C GLU A 206 6.31 10.87 -23.52
N HIS A 207 5.74 9.73 -23.93
CA HIS A 207 5.90 8.48 -23.20
C HIS A 207 7.28 7.89 -23.48
N TYR A 208 8.07 7.63 -22.46
CA TYR A 208 9.45 7.14 -22.55
C TYR A 208 9.60 5.96 -23.55
N PHE A 209 8.79 4.91 -23.38
CA PHE A 209 8.87 3.75 -24.29
C PHE A 209 8.43 4.05 -25.72
N HIS A 210 7.56 5.04 -25.93
CA HIS A 210 7.24 5.49 -27.28
C HIS A 210 8.47 6.11 -27.95
N GLU A 211 9.21 6.93 -27.24
CA GLU A 211 10.47 7.50 -27.74
C GLU A 211 11.52 6.41 -28.03
N CYS A 212 11.69 5.46 -27.14
CA CYS A 212 12.55 4.29 -27.36
C CYS A 212 12.16 3.52 -28.61
N GLY A 213 10.86 3.30 -28.84
CA GLY A 213 10.34 2.66 -30.05
C GLY A 213 10.61 3.44 -31.33
N LYS A 214 10.44 4.78 -31.31
CA LYS A 214 10.79 5.65 -32.46
C LYS A 214 12.29 5.58 -32.80
N GLN A 215 13.13 5.35 -31.80
CA GLN A 215 14.58 5.19 -31.96
C GLN A 215 15.00 3.75 -32.33
N GLY A 216 14.07 2.82 -32.48
CA GLY A 216 14.34 1.42 -32.84
C GLY A 216 15.03 0.61 -31.74
N GLN A 217 14.77 0.92 -30.48
CA GLN A 217 15.39 0.21 -29.34
C GLN A 217 14.73 -1.12 -29.01
N PHE A 218 13.56 -1.43 -29.58
CA PHE A 218 12.83 -2.71 -29.50
C PHE A 218 11.83 -2.88 -30.66
#